data_4342de21f3b73a7966afed65338c49a5
#
_entry.id   4342de21f3b73a7966afed65338c49a5
#
_cell.length_a   1.000
_cell.length_b   1.000
_cell.length_c   1.000
_cell.angle_alpha   90.00
_cell.angle_beta   90.00
_cell.angle_gamma   90.00
#
_symmetry.space_group_name_H-M   'P 1'
#
loop_
_entity.id
_entity.type
_entity.pdbx_description
1 polymer ?
#
loop_
_entity_poly.entity_id
_entity_poly.type
_entity_poly.pdbx_seq_one_letter_code
_entity_poly.pdbx_strand_id
1 'polypeptide(L)'
;MTHAASRPGITRRQLLSRSVAAGASFIVGAGFVAATDGAWAMETTHLKPRSMATLIQMARDIYPHDQLADEYYAIAMRGYDSAEAAPAMEAGVAALDAAAEGRGEGSYLDTLWERDRVDILRGMERSVFFQTVRGGLVTGLYNQPEVWPAFGYEGESFSKGGYIARGFDDIAWL
;
A
#
# COMPACT_ATOMS: atom_id res chain seq x y z
N MET A 1 -48.12 -22.77 -2.11
CA MET A 1 -47.08 -23.06 -1.08
C MET A 1 -45.75 -22.65 -1.70
N THR A 2 -45.28 -21.44 -1.39
CA THR A 2 -44.07 -20.85 -1.92
C THR A 2 -42.92 -21.10 -0.95
N HIS A 3 -41.96 -21.93 -1.33
CA HIS A 3 -40.73 -22.12 -0.57
C HIS A 3 -39.86 -20.86 -0.63
N ALA A 4 -39.74 -20.16 0.49
CA ALA A 4 -38.76 -19.12 0.69
C ALA A 4 -37.37 -19.75 0.74
N ALA A 5 -36.53 -19.46 -0.26
CA ALA A 5 -35.11 -19.87 -0.28
C ALA A 5 -34.39 -19.11 0.86
N SER A 6 -33.97 -19.85 1.89
CA SER A 6 -33.11 -19.36 2.97
C SER A 6 -31.78 -18.91 2.39
N ARG A 7 -31.44 -17.61 2.49
CA ARG A 7 -30.11 -17.09 2.15
C ARG A 7 -29.07 -17.69 3.12
N PRO A 8 -27.99 -18.30 2.65
CA PRO A 8 -26.96 -18.82 3.55
C PRO A 8 -26.33 -17.66 4.32
N GLY A 9 -26.51 -17.67 5.63
CA GLY A 9 -25.91 -16.69 6.54
C GLY A 9 -24.37 -16.80 6.51
N ILE A 10 -23.69 -15.68 6.43
CA ILE A 10 -22.22 -15.61 6.53
C ILE A 10 -21.82 -16.02 7.94
N THR A 11 -20.99 -17.05 8.09
CA THR A 11 -20.48 -17.50 9.40
C THR A 11 -19.45 -16.50 9.96
N ARG A 12 -19.32 -16.43 11.30
CA ARG A 12 -18.31 -15.57 11.97
C ARG A 12 -16.89 -15.83 11.44
N ARG A 13 -16.56 -17.08 11.10
CA ARG A 13 -15.28 -17.45 10.52
C ARG A 13 -15.11 -16.90 9.10
N GLN A 14 -16.17 -16.89 8.29
CA GLN A 14 -16.16 -16.28 6.95
C GLN A 14 -16.13 -14.77 7.01
N LEU A 15 -16.74 -14.14 8.04
CA LEU A 15 -16.65 -12.71 8.28
C LEU A 15 -15.22 -12.32 8.69
N LEU A 16 -14.61 -13.05 9.62
CA LEU A 16 -13.23 -12.81 10.06
C LEU A 16 -12.21 -13.08 8.94
N SER A 17 -12.42 -14.14 8.13
CA SER A 17 -11.56 -14.40 6.98
C SER A 17 -11.68 -13.34 5.88
N ARG A 18 -12.86 -12.72 5.73
CA ARG A 18 -13.06 -11.61 4.78
C ARG A 18 -12.51 -10.28 5.30
N SER A 19 -12.47 -10.05 6.61
CA SER A 19 -11.87 -8.84 7.19
C SER A 19 -10.33 -8.84 7.13
N VAL A 20 -9.70 -10.03 7.10
CA VAL A 20 -8.25 -10.17 6.90
C VAL A 20 -7.86 -10.15 5.41
N ALA A 21 -8.83 -10.41 4.51
CA ALA A 21 -8.65 -10.34 3.05
C ALA A 21 -8.84 -8.93 2.47
N ALA A 22 -9.16 -7.92 3.27
CA ALA A 22 -9.29 -6.55 2.82
C ALA A 22 -7.91 -5.93 2.55
N GLY A 23 -7.28 -6.35 1.47
CA GLY A 23 -6.30 -5.52 0.78
C GLY A 23 -6.96 -4.21 0.35
N ALA A 24 -6.19 -3.16 0.16
CA ALA A 24 -6.70 -1.90 -0.31
C ALA A 24 -7.55 -2.12 -1.58
N SER A 25 -8.80 -1.66 -1.54
CA SER A 25 -9.70 -1.78 -2.68
C SER A 25 -9.62 -0.47 -3.46
N PHE A 26 -9.18 -0.55 -4.72
CA PHE A 26 -9.04 0.62 -5.58
C PHE A 26 -10.07 0.62 -6.70
N ILE A 27 -10.53 1.80 -7.06
CA ILE A 27 -11.21 2.07 -8.33
C ILE A 27 -10.11 2.41 -9.35
N VAL A 28 -9.98 1.60 -10.37
CA VAL A 28 -9.05 1.83 -11.48
C VAL A 28 -9.85 2.29 -12.69
N GLY A 29 -9.68 3.57 -13.06
CA GLY A 29 -10.35 4.18 -14.20
C GLY A 29 -9.41 4.45 -15.38
N ALA A 30 -9.94 5.08 -16.43
CA ALA A 30 -9.15 5.51 -17.57
C ALA A 30 -8.31 6.74 -17.19
N GLY A 31 -7.07 6.53 -16.77
CA GLY A 31 -6.15 7.60 -16.39
C GLY A 31 -6.14 7.97 -14.91
N PHE A 32 -6.80 7.20 -14.03
CA PHE A 32 -6.79 7.48 -12.59
C PHE A 32 -6.89 6.22 -11.72
N VAL A 33 -6.45 6.35 -10.47
CA VAL A 33 -6.68 5.41 -9.36
C VAL A 33 -7.30 6.17 -8.22
N ALA A 34 -8.29 5.60 -7.55
CA ALA A 34 -8.98 6.22 -6.43
C ALA A 34 -9.32 5.21 -5.34
N ALA A 35 -9.51 5.68 -4.12
CA ALA A 35 -10.12 4.89 -3.05
C ALA A 35 -11.57 4.53 -3.39
N THR A 36 -12.04 3.36 -2.97
CA THR A 36 -13.41 2.91 -3.22
C THR A 36 -14.47 3.76 -2.53
N ASP A 37 -14.12 4.41 -1.42
CA ASP A 37 -14.97 5.36 -0.68
C ASP A 37 -14.87 6.79 -1.21
N GLY A 38 -14.04 7.05 -2.23
CA GLY A 38 -13.84 8.36 -2.81
C GLY A 38 -13.01 9.32 -1.95
N ALA A 39 -12.36 8.84 -0.88
CA ALA A 39 -11.57 9.68 0.01
C ALA A 39 -10.39 10.36 -0.69
N TRP A 40 -9.80 9.71 -1.69
CA TRP A 40 -8.75 10.27 -2.53
C TRP A 40 -8.83 9.72 -3.95
N ALA A 41 -8.25 10.47 -4.90
CA ALA A 41 -8.05 10.06 -6.28
C ALA A 41 -6.71 10.62 -6.79
N MET A 42 -6.06 9.87 -7.68
CA MET A 42 -4.80 10.24 -8.32
C MET A 42 -4.90 9.99 -9.82
N GLU A 43 -4.63 11.02 -10.61
CA GLU A 43 -4.42 10.87 -12.06
C GLU A 43 -3.04 10.27 -12.33
N THR A 44 -2.95 9.44 -13.37
CA THR A 44 -1.70 8.88 -13.88
C THR A 44 -1.45 9.36 -15.29
N THR A 45 -0.20 9.71 -15.57
CA THR A 45 0.22 10.29 -16.86
C THR A 45 1.10 9.32 -17.66
N HIS A 46 2.05 8.69 -17.00
CA HIS A 46 3.06 7.81 -17.60
C HIS A 46 2.86 6.35 -17.23
N LEU A 47 2.37 6.08 -16.01
CA LEU A 47 2.01 4.74 -15.56
C LEU A 47 0.57 4.41 -15.96
N LYS A 48 0.31 3.14 -16.26
CA LYS A 48 -1.06 2.65 -16.32
C LYS A 48 -1.72 2.77 -14.94
N PRO A 49 -3.00 3.16 -14.86
CA PRO A 49 -3.71 3.26 -13.58
C PRO A 49 -3.64 1.97 -12.76
N ARG A 50 -3.75 0.80 -13.41
CA ARG A 50 -3.63 -0.49 -12.73
C ARG A 50 -2.23 -0.72 -12.16
N SER A 51 -1.18 -0.31 -12.87
CA SER A 51 0.20 -0.41 -12.38
C SER A 51 0.42 0.49 -11.16
N MET A 52 -0.14 1.70 -11.16
CA MET A 52 -0.12 2.57 -9.99
C MET A 52 -0.85 1.94 -8.81
N ALA A 53 -2.05 1.36 -9.01
CA ALA A 53 -2.77 0.64 -7.96
C ALA A 53 -1.95 -0.54 -7.40
N THR A 54 -1.26 -1.28 -8.27
CA THR A 54 -0.36 -2.38 -7.87
C THR A 54 0.81 -1.86 -7.02
N LEU A 55 1.41 -0.73 -7.39
CA LEU A 55 2.50 -0.10 -6.62
C LEU A 55 2.02 0.38 -5.25
N ILE A 56 0.83 0.97 -5.16
CA ILE A 56 0.23 1.40 -3.88
C ILE A 56 -0.03 0.17 -2.98
N GLN A 57 -0.59 -0.92 -3.54
CA GLN A 57 -0.78 -2.16 -2.79
C GLN A 57 0.56 -2.77 -2.34
N MET A 58 1.56 -2.83 -3.23
CA MET A 58 2.91 -3.29 -2.89
C MET A 58 3.52 -2.46 -1.78
N ALA A 59 3.39 -1.14 -1.83
CA ALA A 59 3.89 -0.22 -0.81
C ALA A 59 3.28 -0.53 0.56
N ARG A 60 1.97 -0.80 0.61
CA ARG A 60 1.26 -1.19 1.82
C ARG A 60 1.70 -2.56 2.34
N ASP A 61 1.93 -3.52 1.45
CA ASP A 61 2.41 -4.86 1.84
C ASP A 61 3.88 -4.85 2.32
N ILE A 62 4.71 -3.87 1.89
CA ILE A 62 6.09 -3.69 2.37
C ILE A 62 6.11 -3.03 3.77
N TYR A 63 5.29 -2.01 4.00
CA TYR A 63 5.18 -1.28 5.26
C TYR A 63 3.70 -1.22 5.72
N PRO A 64 3.18 -2.32 6.31
CA PRO A 64 1.77 -2.43 6.69
C PRO A 64 1.47 -1.64 7.97
N HIS A 65 0.97 -0.43 7.82
CA HIS A 65 0.53 0.41 8.94
C HIS A 65 -0.98 0.57 8.90
N ASP A 66 -1.68 -0.14 9.78
CA ASP A 66 -3.15 -0.12 9.86
C ASP A 66 -3.72 1.27 10.18
N GLN A 67 -2.92 2.10 10.89
CA GLN A 67 -3.29 3.46 11.26
C GLN A 67 -3.13 4.48 10.11
N LEU A 68 -2.49 4.11 9.00
CA LEU A 68 -2.29 5.00 7.86
C LEU A 68 -3.32 4.72 6.76
N ALA A 69 -3.95 5.79 6.26
CA ALA A 69 -4.81 5.72 5.08
C ALA A 69 -3.99 5.44 3.80
N ASP A 70 -4.63 4.80 2.81
CA ASP A 70 -4.01 4.46 1.52
C ASP A 70 -3.52 5.69 0.75
N GLU A 71 -4.09 6.87 1.02
CA GLU A 71 -3.69 8.15 0.44
C GLU A 71 -2.20 8.44 0.65
N TYR A 72 -1.65 8.15 1.83
CA TYR A 72 -0.23 8.40 2.12
C TYR A 72 0.70 7.50 1.30
N TYR A 73 0.26 6.26 1.03
CA TYR A 73 0.97 5.37 0.13
C TYR A 73 0.86 5.83 -1.33
N ALA A 74 -0.31 6.32 -1.74
CA ALA A 74 -0.50 6.89 -3.07
C ALA A 74 0.39 8.11 -3.30
N ILE A 75 0.50 9.01 -2.31
CA ILE A 75 1.41 10.16 -2.34
C ILE A 75 2.87 9.68 -2.47
N ALA A 76 3.27 8.66 -1.70
CA ALA A 76 4.63 8.12 -1.75
C ALA A 76 4.98 7.51 -3.12
N MET A 77 4.01 6.92 -3.81
CA MET A 77 4.20 6.30 -5.13
C MET A 77 4.13 7.28 -6.30
N ARG A 78 3.60 8.49 -6.09
CA ARG A 78 3.40 9.50 -7.15
C ARG A 78 4.66 9.80 -7.95
N GLY A 79 5.83 9.84 -7.31
CA GLY A 79 7.10 10.13 -7.96
C GLY A 79 7.51 9.14 -9.05
N TYR A 80 6.93 7.94 -9.04
CA TYR A 80 7.19 6.93 -10.07
C TYR A 80 6.36 7.13 -11.35
N ASP A 81 5.35 8.00 -11.32
CA ASP A 81 4.57 8.38 -12.51
C ASP A 81 5.29 9.48 -13.33
N SER A 82 6.49 9.18 -13.76
CA SER A 82 7.32 10.06 -14.58
C SER A 82 7.82 9.34 -15.83
N ALA A 83 8.13 10.09 -16.89
CA ALA A 83 8.65 9.50 -18.14
C ALA A 83 9.93 8.68 -17.91
N GLU A 84 10.74 9.03 -16.92
CA GLU A 84 11.98 8.36 -16.59
C GLU A 84 11.74 7.06 -15.81
N ALA A 85 10.88 7.09 -14.79
CA ALA A 85 10.68 5.96 -13.87
C ALA A 85 9.66 4.95 -14.39
N ALA A 86 8.63 5.39 -15.11
CA ALA A 86 7.49 4.55 -15.50
C ALA A 86 7.89 3.26 -16.25
N PRO A 87 8.84 3.26 -17.21
CA PRO A 87 9.20 2.02 -17.90
C PRO A 87 9.74 0.93 -16.97
N ALA A 88 10.56 1.30 -15.98
CA ALA A 88 11.10 0.36 -15.00
C ALA A 88 10.02 -0.13 -14.02
N MET A 89 9.10 0.74 -13.63
CA MET A 89 7.96 0.38 -12.77
C MET A 89 6.97 -0.54 -13.48
N GLU A 90 6.63 -0.28 -14.74
CA GLU A 90 5.77 -1.16 -15.55
C GLU A 90 6.39 -2.56 -15.71
N ALA A 91 7.71 -2.64 -15.97
CA ALA A 91 8.42 -3.91 -16.04
C ALA A 91 8.42 -4.66 -14.69
N GLY A 92 8.58 -3.93 -13.59
CA GLY A 92 8.53 -4.48 -12.25
C GLY A 92 7.14 -5.01 -11.88
N VAL A 93 6.09 -4.27 -12.20
CA VAL A 93 4.69 -4.70 -12.01
C VAL A 93 4.39 -5.94 -12.85
N ALA A 94 4.82 -5.99 -14.11
CA ALA A 94 4.66 -7.17 -14.95
C ALA A 94 5.36 -8.40 -14.34
N ALA A 95 6.50 -8.24 -13.70
CA ALA A 95 7.18 -9.32 -12.99
C ALA A 95 6.44 -9.77 -11.72
N LEU A 96 5.80 -8.84 -10.99
CA LEU A 96 4.90 -9.17 -9.87
C LEU A 96 3.71 -10.00 -10.33
N ASP A 97 3.05 -9.56 -11.40
CA ASP A 97 1.88 -10.25 -11.96
C ASP A 97 2.27 -11.65 -12.45
N ALA A 98 3.39 -11.79 -13.15
CA ALA A 98 3.89 -13.10 -13.58
C ALA A 98 4.20 -14.04 -12.40
N ALA A 99 4.71 -13.50 -11.27
CA ALA A 99 4.95 -14.28 -10.07
C ALA A 99 3.64 -14.70 -9.38
N ALA A 100 2.60 -13.88 -9.41
CA ALA A 100 1.26 -14.21 -8.94
C ALA A 100 0.61 -15.29 -9.81
N GLU A 101 0.64 -15.13 -11.13
CA GLU A 101 0.16 -16.13 -12.11
C GLU A 101 0.83 -17.49 -11.91
N GLY A 102 2.14 -17.51 -11.68
CA GLY A 102 2.91 -18.73 -11.39
C GLY A 102 2.46 -19.46 -10.12
N ARG A 103 1.70 -18.81 -9.24
CA ARG A 103 1.09 -19.37 -8.02
C ARG A 103 -0.39 -19.72 -8.19
N GLY A 104 -0.96 -19.48 -9.37
CA GLY A 104 -2.36 -19.71 -9.66
C GLY A 104 -3.28 -18.53 -9.33
N GLU A 105 -2.71 -17.37 -8.98
CA GLU A 105 -3.44 -16.11 -8.82
C GLU A 105 -3.58 -15.39 -10.18
N GLY A 106 -4.58 -14.51 -10.33
CA GLY A 106 -4.78 -13.76 -11.57
C GLY A 106 -3.74 -12.69 -11.81
N SER A 107 -3.40 -11.93 -10.76
CA SER A 107 -2.35 -10.91 -10.74
C SER A 107 -1.96 -10.62 -9.29
N TYR A 108 -0.92 -9.83 -9.07
CA TYR A 108 -0.56 -9.40 -7.72
C TYR A 108 -1.69 -8.61 -7.03
N LEU A 109 -2.29 -7.66 -7.75
CA LEU A 109 -3.38 -6.84 -7.22
C LEU A 109 -4.66 -7.65 -6.95
N ASP A 110 -4.91 -8.73 -7.70
CA ASP A 110 -6.06 -9.60 -7.52
C ASP A 110 -5.82 -10.70 -6.47
N THR A 111 -4.59 -10.88 -6.00
CA THR A 111 -4.24 -11.82 -4.93
C THR A 111 -4.91 -11.40 -3.62
N LEU A 112 -5.86 -12.19 -3.14
CA LEU A 112 -6.75 -11.81 -2.04
C LEU A 112 -6.04 -11.73 -0.68
N TRP A 113 -5.12 -12.66 -0.42
CA TRP A 113 -4.50 -12.79 0.90
C TRP A 113 -3.19 -12.02 0.98
N GLU A 114 -3.06 -11.15 1.95
CA GLU A 114 -1.81 -10.43 2.24
C GLU A 114 -0.61 -11.38 2.37
N ARG A 115 -0.78 -12.51 3.07
CA ARG A 115 0.26 -13.53 3.20
C ARG A 115 0.81 -13.96 1.84
N ASP A 116 -0.06 -14.20 0.87
CA ASP A 116 0.34 -14.71 -0.44
C ASP A 116 1.03 -13.61 -1.26
N ARG A 117 0.58 -12.33 -1.13
CA ARG A 117 1.28 -11.17 -1.70
C ARG A 117 2.65 -10.96 -1.07
N VAL A 118 2.77 -11.05 0.25
CA VAL A 118 4.05 -10.95 0.97
C VAL A 118 5.01 -12.06 0.54
N ASP A 119 4.53 -13.27 0.30
CA ASP A 119 5.36 -14.38 -0.18
C ASP A 119 5.84 -14.16 -1.63
N ILE A 120 5.04 -13.49 -2.48
CA ILE A 120 5.48 -13.05 -3.82
C ILE A 120 6.61 -12.03 -3.66
N LEU A 121 6.43 -11.02 -2.80
CA LEU A 121 7.44 -9.98 -2.55
C LEU A 121 8.76 -10.56 -2.02
N ARG A 122 8.72 -11.53 -1.12
CA ARG A 122 9.91 -12.24 -0.62
C ARG A 122 10.67 -12.92 -1.74
N GLY A 123 9.97 -13.50 -2.72
CA GLY A 123 10.58 -14.13 -3.88
C GLY A 123 11.38 -13.17 -4.76
N MET A 124 11.07 -11.88 -4.74
CA MET A 124 11.75 -10.86 -5.52
C MET A 124 12.46 -9.77 -4.70
N GLU A 125 12.65 -9.98 -3.41
CA GLU A 125 13.27 -9.03 -2.49
C GLU A 125 14.63 -8.49 -2.98
N ARG A 126 15.40 -9.30 -3.70
CA ARG A 126 16.72 -8.90 -4.23
C ARG A 126 16.68 -8.18 -5.57
N SER A 127 15.50 -8.03 -6.17
CA SER A 127 15.35 -7.33 -7.45
C SER A 127 15.60 -5.83 -7.28
N VAL A 128 16.13 -5.19 -8.32
CA VAL A 128 16.30 -3.73 -8.38
C VAL A 128 14.96 -3.03 -8.19
N PHE A 129 13.90 -3.53 -8.82
CA PHE A 129 12.55 -2.99 -8.69
C PHE A 129 12.09 -2.96 -7.24
N PHE A 130 12.14 -4.09 -6.52
CA PHE A 130 11.73 -4.15 -5.11
C PHE A 130 12.54 -3.18 -4.25
N GLN A 131 13.86 -3.17 -4.41
CA GLN A 131 14.74 -2.29 -3.62
C GLN A 131 14.50 -0.80 -3.92
N THR A 132 14.19 -0.46 -5.17
CA THR A 132 13.85 0.92 -5.57
C THR A 132 12.55 1.36 -4.88
N VAL A 133 11.48 0.55 -4.95
CA VAL A 133 10.21 0.87 -4.30
C VAL A 133 10.36 0.94 -2.78
N ARG A 134 11.02 -0.06 -2.17
CA ARG A 134 11.27 -0.09 -0.73
C ARG A 134 12.08 1.11 -0.24
N GLY A 135 13.16 1.45 -0.95
CA GLY A 135 13.99 2.61 -0.62
C GLY A 135 13.24 3.94 -0.76
N GLY A 136 12.46 4.09 -1.83
CA GLY A 136 11.63 5.26 -2.06
C GLY A 136 10.55 5.45 -0.99
N LEU A 137 10.00 4.37 -0.43
CA LEU A 137 9.02 4.42 0.65
C LEU A 137 9.59 5.00 1.95
N VAL A 138 10.86 4.77 2.27
CA VAL A 138 11.48 5.31 3.49
C VAL A 138 11.38 6.83 3.52
N THR A 139 11.60 7.50 2.40
CA THR A 139 11.46 8.95 2.30
C THR A 139 10.05 9.37 1.89
N GLY A 140 9.45 8.70 0.93
CA GLY A 140 8.14 9.06 0.38
C GLY A 140 6.99 8.92 1.36
N LEU A 141 7.03 7.92 2.25
CA LEU A 141 5.99 7.69 3.24
C LEU A 141 6.27 8.46 4.54
N TYR A 142 7.47 8.29 5.13
CA TYR A 142 7.75 8.82 6.46
C TYR A 142 8.17 10.30 6.47
N ASN A 143 8.43 10.92 5.32
CA ASN A 143 8.69 12.36 5.24
C ASN A 143 7.41 13.22 5.12
N GLN A 144 6.23 12.60 5.13
CA GLN A 144 4.95 13.30 5.14
C GLN A 144 4.64 13.73 6.59
N PRO A 145 4.52 15.04 6.90
CA PRO A 145 4.28 15.51 8.28
C PRO A 145 2.96 14.98 8.87
N GLU A 146 1.97 14.70 8.02
CA GLU A 146 0.65 14.18 8.40
C GLU A 146 0.74 12.75 8.95
N VAL A 147 1.78 12.01 8.58
CA VAL A 147 2.03 10.63 9.05
C VAL A 147 2.68 10.60 10.43
N TRP A 148 3.45 11.62 10.80
CA TRP A 148 4.26 11.65 12.02
C TRP A 148 3.48 11.42 13.33
N PRO A 149 2.29 12.03 13.53
CA PRO A 149 1.52 11.79 14.75
C PRO A 149 1.12 10.33 14.97
N ALA A 150 0.91 9.57 13.88
CA ALA A 150 0.58 8.14 13.97
C ALA A 150 1.73 7.30 14.56
N PHE A 151 2.97 7.81 14.52
CA PHE A 151 4.17 7.19 15.08
C PHE A 151 4.68 7.89 16.34
N GLY A 152 3.95 8.87 16.86
CA GLY A 152 4.37 9.64 18.04
C GLY A 152 5.54 10.59 17.76
N TYR A 153 5.89 10.84 16.49
CA TYR A 153 6.94 11.79 16.14
C TYR A 153 6.37 13.20 16.04
N GLU A 154 6.90 14.09 16.85
CA GLU A 154 6.43 15.47 16.97
C GLU A 154 7.01 16.44 15.91
N GLY A 155 7.82 15.96 15.00
CA GLY A 155 8.54 16.76 14.04
C GLY A 155 9.94 17.17 14.51
N GLU A 156 10.63 17.96 13.71
CA GLU A 156 12.00 18.39 13.96
C GLU A 156 12.09 19.29 15.19
N SER A 157 13.17 19.17 15.94
CA SER A 157 13.35 19.91 17.20
C SER A 157 13.76 21.37 16.98
N PHE A 158 14.29 21.72 15.81
CA PHE A 158 14.81 23.07 15.53
C PHE A 158 13.73 24.14 15.67
N SER A 159 12.55 23.94 15.06
CA SER A 159 11.41 24.86 15.16
C SER A 159 10.82 24.97 16.56
N LYS A 160 11.16 24.01 17.44
CA LYS A 160 10.66 23.90 18.81
C LYS A 160 11.70 24.29 19.87
N GLY A 161 12.76 24.99 19.48
CA GLY A 161 13.82 25.47 20.38
C GLY A 161 14.94 24.47 20.65
N GLY A 162 15.08 23.43 19.86
CA GLY A 162 16.11 22.40 19.98
C GLY A 162 15.87 21.40 21.11
N TYR A 163 16.91 20.67 21.50
CA TYR A 163 16.82 19.58 22.51
C TYR A 163 17.21 20.03 23.93
N ILE A 164 17.49 21.32 24.19
CA ILE A 164 17.96 21.79 25.49
C ILE A 164 16.95 21.48 26.62
N ALA A 165 15.66 21.58 26.33
CA ALA A 165 14.57 21.34 27.29
C ALA A 165 13.58 20.26 26.83
N ARG A 166 13.99 19.38 25.89
CA ARG A 166 13.12 18.35 25.27
C ARG A 166 13.88 17.06 25.03
N GLY A 167 13.15 15.96 24.79
CA GLY A 167 13.73 14.67 24.44
C GLY A 167 14.24 13.86 25.62
N PHE A 168 13.87 14.21 26.84
CA PHE A 168 14.32 13.51 28.06
C PHE A 168 13.38 12.33 28.40
N ASP A 169 12.10 12.40 28.01
CA ASP A 169 11.06 11.44 28.37
C ASP A 169 10.38 10.84 27.13
N ASP A 170 11.05 10.87 25.96
CA ASP A 170 10.46 10.43 24.69
C ASP A 170 10.29 8.91 24.60
N ILE A 171 10.85 8.14 25.52
CA ILE A 171 10.79 6.68 25.58
C ILE A 171 10.02 6.24 26.83
N ALA A 172 8.72 5.95 26.66
CA ALA A 172 7.84 5.54 27.76
C ALA A 172 7.85 4.03 28.07
N TRP A 173 8.64 3.23 27.35
CA TRP A 173 8.65 1.75 27.50
C TRP A 173 9.92 1.20 28.15
N LEU A 174 10.80 2.01 28.69
CA LEU A 174 11.98 1.60 29.46
C LEU A 174 11.65 1.41 30.94
#